data_9263cb87dce909631d74ddb3bfd21e96
#
_entry.id   9263cb87dce909631d74ddb3bfd21e96
#
_cell.length_a   1.000
_cell.length_b   1.000
_cell.length_c   1.000
_cell.angle_alpha   90.00
_cell.angle_beta   90.00
_cell.angle_gamma   90.00
#
_symmetry.space_group_name_H-M   'P 1'
#
loop_
_entity.id
_entity.type
_entity.pdbx_description
1 polymer ?
#
loop_
_entity_poly.entity_id
_entity_poly.type
_entity_poly.pdbx_seq_one_letter_code
_entity_poly.pdbx_strand_id
1 'polypeptide(L)'
;VLLRFTRVALGAALFLSSALGAVATEPNGAQLEAGRLGPLTGKLPAGGTYVVSPSPALPVAAIALWFRAPQTGFAPAATPGMARVAANAVTASVPITGTTLGQLVSRAGGRIGVATYPNSVSISAIVPAASAAQIVRAMTASFFTPVLTQAGLQTAQKDVTNEAQIHLFALDDQLQDALQAQLFSDGPAKYPALPTVEGASAFTLDAVKSFAMRAFRPQNAVLVITGAVDAHIVDAAVPGRTEGAAQEAVLTETPVPAPSPFEKTASAAGFGLAWRGPPISADREATAMDFIADYLFRPDTGTLARKFAASPSSVSGKFVTYHDPGVFLVTLSGGDVNAVRAVVSDAIAALQKPLDAAAFARARDGFVYHIRSDLQTPSELADNFGWYAVEGNPDYAPGAGGFNGTYFRDARELTPEFVAATVGKYLGTASATVTFSQKSKKS
;
A
#
# COMPACT_ATOMS: atom_id res chain seq x y z
N VAL A 1 1.78 -3.58 8.47
CA VAL A 1 2.13 -2.80 7.28
C VAL A 1 1.00 -1.85 6.95
N LEU A 2 1.05 -0.68 7.56
CA LEU A 2 0.09 0.37 7.31
C LEU A 2 0.72 1.34 6.32
N LEU A 3 0.55 1.03 5.03
CA LEU A 3 0.78 1.97 3.97
C LEU A 3 -0.21 3.13 4.14
N ARG A 4 0.16 4.15 4.90
CA ARG A 4 -0.49 5.45 4.76
C ARG A 4 -0.11 5.98 3.39
N PHE A 5 -1.04 5.86 2.45
CA PHE A 5 -0.98 6.61 1.21
C PHE A 5 -0.77 8.08 1.52
N THR A 6 0.22 8.66 0.87
CA THR A 6 0.42 10.11 0.85
C THR A 6 -0.91 10.72 0.42
N ARG A 7 -1.63 11.35 1.35
CA ARG A 7 -2.86 12.08 1.04
C ARG A 7 -2.47 13.24 0.15
N VAL A 8 -2.82 13.16 -1.12
CA VAL A 8 -2.94 14.36 -1.94
C VAL A 8 -4.04 15.21 -1.28
N ALA A 9 -3.62 16.29 -0.64
CA ALA A 9 -4.52 17.23 0.00
C ALA A 9 -5.29 17.96 -1.09
N LEU A 10 -6.52 17.54 -1.38
CA LEU A 10 -7.50 18.37 -2.07
C LEU A 10 -8.44 18.96 -1.00
N GLY A 11 -8.59 20.27 -1.09
CA GLY A 11 -9.14 21.21 -0.13
C GLY A 11 -10.35 20.75 0.68
N ALA A 12 -10.25 20.99 1.98
CA ALA A 12 -11.33 20.89 2.93
C ALA A 12 -12.31 22.05 2.74
N ALA A 13 -13.53 21.74 2.35
CA ALA A 13 -14.67 22.64 2.56
C ALA A 13 -15.32 22.27 3.90
N LEU A 14 -15.20 23.16 4.89
CA LEU A 14 -15.92 23.08 6.15
C LEU A 14 -17.43 23.20 5.89
N PHE A 15 -18.21 22.18 6.27
CA PHE A 15 -19.61 22.35 6.60
C PHE A 15 -19.80 22.12 8.10
N LEU A 16 -20.03 23.21 8.81
CA LEU A 16 -20.68 23.18 10.11
C LEU A 16 -22.15 22.81 9.89
N SER A 17 -22.61 21.72 10.47
CA SER A 17 -24.02 21.48 10.71
C SER A 17 -24.25 21.09 12.19
N SER A 18 -25.15 21.84 12.76
CA SER A 18 -25.65 21.86 14.11
C SER A 18 -26.08 20.49 14.64
N ALA A 19 -25.66 20.20 15.85
CA ALA A 19 -26.08 19.06 16.64
C ALA A 19 -27.57 19.14 17.01
N LEU A 20 -28.34 18.12 16.64
CA LEU A 20 -29.56 17.73 17.34
C LEU A 20 -29.24 16.45 18.11
N GLY A 21 -29.35 16.54 19.42
CA GLY A 21 -29.11 15.44 20.34
C GLY A 21 -30.12 14.32 20.13
N ALA A 22 -29.65 13.19 19.66
CA ALA A 22 -30.29 11.91 19.85
C ALA A 22 -29.58 11.20 21.00
N VAL A 23 -30.30 10.89 22.05
CA VAL A 23 -29.84 10.01 23.14
C VAL A 23 -29.60 8.64 22.52
N ALA A 24 -28.32 8.33 22.31
CA ALA A 24 -27.93 6.98 21.91
C ALA A 24 -28.10 6.07 23.13
N THR A 25 -29.06 5.16 23.08
CA THR A 25 -29.09 3.97 23.94
C THR A 25 -27.83 3.15 23.64
N GLU A 26 -26.99 2.90 24.64
CA GLU A 26 -25.83 2.03 24.50
C GLU A 26 -26.26 0.66 23.93
N PRO A 27 -25.63 0.17 22.85
CA PRO A 27 -25.93 -1.16 22.38
C PRO A 27 -25.46 -2.18 23.42
N ASN A 28 -26.34 -3.09 23.80
CA ASN A 28 -26.06 -4.21 24.69
C ASN A 28 -24.79 -4.93 24.22
N GLY A 29 -23.80 -5.15 25.11
CA GLY A 29 -22.52 -5.78 24.81
C GLY A 29 -22.61 -7.12 24.08
N ALA A 30 -23.73 -7.86 24.20
CA ALA A 30 -24.01 -9.09 23.46
C ALA A 30 -24.22 -8.89 21.94
N GLN A 31 -24.68 -7.69 21.50
CA GLN A 31 -24.79 -7.38 20.05
C GLN A 31 -23.48 -7.01 19.39
N LEU A 32 -22.48 -6.58 20.18
CA LEU A 32 -21.13 -6.28 19.66
C LEU A 32 -20.31 -7.56 19.44
N GLU A 33 -20.60 -8.65 20.17
CA GLU A 33 -19.93 -9.94 19.97
C GLU A 33 -20.51 -10.78 18.83
N ALA A 34 -21.78 -10.67 18.53
CA ALA A 34 -22.45 -11.42 17.46
C ALA A 34 -22.05 -10.98 16.03
N GLY A 35 -21.32 -9.87 15.87
CA GLY A 35 -20.92 -9.31 14.56
C GLY A 35 -19.51 -9.64 14.09
N ARG A 36 -18.73 -10.43 14.82
CA ARG A 36 -17.33 -10.77 14.45
C ARG A 36 -17.18 -12.23 14.04
N LEU A 37 -17.90 -12.63 13.03
CA LEU A 37 -17.44 -13.72 12.18
C LEU A 37 -16.16 -13.23 11.48
N GLY A 38 -15.08 -14.02 11.54
CA GLY A 38 -13.86 -13.72 10.77
C GLY A 38 -14.19 -13.50 9.29
N PRO A 39 -13.24 -12.98 8.50
CA PRO A 39 -13.48 -12.76 7.08
C PRO A 39 -13.83 -14.08 6.40
N LEU A 40 -14.83 -14.02 5.51
CA LEU A 40 -15.19 -15.15 4.66
C LEU A 40 -14.25 -15.16 3.46
N THR A 41 -13.62 -16.29 3.21
CA THR A 41 -12.70 -16.49 2.10
C THR A 41 -13.19 -17.60 1.18
N GLY A 42 -12.86 -17.51 -0.11
CA GLY A 42 -13.23 -18.55 -1.06
C GLY A 42 -12.63 -18.32 -2.44
N LYS A 43 -13.09 -19.09 -3.41
CA LYS A 43 -12.65 -19.01 -4.80
C LYS A 43 -13.70 -18.30 -5.65
N LEU A 44 -13.23 -17.43 -6.55
CA LEU A 44 -14.05 -16.91 -7.62
C LEU A 44 -14.29 -18.00 -8.68
N PRO A 45 -15.42 -17.96 -9.42
CA PRO A 45 -15.78 -19.01 -10.38
C PRO A 45 -14.68 -19.27 -11.43
N ALA A 46 -13.90 -18.25 -11.80
CA ALA A 46 -12.84 -18.36 -12.81
C ALA A 46 -11.43 -18.52 -12.23
N GLY A 47 -11.27 -18.84 -10.94
CA GLY A 47 -9.99 -19.28 -10.34
C GLY A 47 -9.27 -18.28 -9.45
N GLY A 48 -9.74 -17.05 -9.30
CA GLY A 48 -9.23 -16.10 -8.30
C GLY A 48 -9.74 -16.39 -6.89
N THR A 49 -9.34 -15.57 -5.95
CA THR A 49 -9.80 -15.68 -4.56
C THR A 49 -10.65 -14.47 -4.17
N TYR A 50 -11.46 -14.61 -3.13
CA TYR A 50 -12.14 -13.48 -2.51
C TYR A 50 -12.00 -13.48 -0.99
N VAL A 51 -12.13 -12.29 -0.42
CA VAL A 51 -12.27 -12.04 1.01
C VAL A 51 -13.46 -11.12 1.21
N VAL A 52 -14.45 -11.54 1.99
CA VAL A 52 -15.58 -10.69 2.41
C VAL A 52 -15.52 -10.50 3.91
N SER A 53 -15.43 -9.26 4.37
CA SER A 53 -15.40 -8.91 5.79
C SER A 53 -16.55 -7.93 6.13
N PRO A 54 -17.71 -8.44 6.55
CA PRO A 54 -18.84 -7.61 6.94
C PRO A 54 -18.50 -6.72 8.14
N SER A 55 -18.79 -5.44 8.04
CA SER A 55 -18.63 -4.46 9.12
C SER A 55 -19.72 -3.37 9.00
N PRO A 56 -20.86 -3.53 9.68
CA PRO A 56 -22.03 -2.66 9.50
C PRO A 56 -21.92 -1.31 10.22
N ALA A 57 -20.77 -1.00 10.85
CA ALA A 57 -20.60 0.23 11.63
C ALA A 57 -20.78 1.52 10.82
N LEU A 58 -20.48 1.49 9.53
CA LEU A 58 -20.65 2.61 8.60
C LEU A 58 -21.45 2.13 7.37
N PRO A 59 -22.41 2.93 6.82
CA PRO A 59 -23.23 2.54 5.67
C PRO A 59 -22.48 2.61 4.34
N VAL A 60 -21.23 2.17 4.32
CA VAL A 60 -20.35 2.16 3.16
C VAL A 60 -19.74 0.79 2.96
N ALA A 61 -19.36 0.51 1.72
CA ALA A 61 -18.57 -0.65 1.34
C ALA A 61 -17.27 -0.21 0.64
N ALA A 62 -16.18 -0.89 0.95
CA ALA A 62 -14.96 -0.83 0.18
C ALA A 62 -14.84 -2.12 -0.65
N ILE A 63 -14.55 -1.95 -1.93
CA ILE A 63 -14.40 -3.02 -2.91
C ILE A 63 -13.03 -2.84 -3.53
N ALA A 64 -12.16 -3.83 -3.41
CA ALA A 64 -10.82 -3.80 -3.98
C ALA A 64 -10.58 -5.04 -4.84
N LEU A 65 -10.09 -4.81 -6.05
CA LEU A 65 -9.51 -5.83 -6.91
C LEU A 65 -8.00 -5.69 -6.87
N TRP A 66 -7.35 -6.71 -6.35
CA TRP A 66 -5.90 -6.83 -6.35
C TRP A 66 -5.48 -7.85 -7.39
N PHE A 67 -4.46 -7.53 -8.18
CA PHE A 67 -3.93 -8.43 -9.19
C PHE A 67 -2.44 -8.65 -8.96
N ARG A 68 -1.99 -9.89 -9.05
CA ARG A 68 -0.57 -10.22 -9.14
C ARG A 68 -0.08 -9.85 -10.54
N ALA A 69 0.66 -8.78 -10.61
CA ALA A 69 1.22 -8.27 -11.85
C ALA A 69 2.40 -7.33 -11.56
N PRO A 70 3.54 -7.48 -12.26
CA PRO A 70 4.67 -6.58 -12.07
C PRO A 70 4.32 -5.17 -12.56
N GLN A 71 4.66 -4.15 -11.76
CA GLN A 71 4.38 -2.76 -12.12
C GLN A 71 5.05 -2.31 -13.42
N THR A 72 6.14 -2.94 -13.80
CA THR A 72 6.93 -2.64 -15.01
C THR A 72 6.50 -3.43 -16.23
N GLY A 73 5.47 -4.28 -16.14
CA GLY A 73 5.02 -5.15 -17.21
C GLY A 73 5.75 -6.50 -17.25
N PHE A 74 5.32 -7.36 -18.18
CA PHE A 74 5.82 -8.73 -18.35
C PHE A 74 6.88 -8.86 -19.45
N ALA A 75 7.25 -7.76 -20.11
CA ALA A 75 8.27 -7.78 -21.16
C ALA A 75 9.67 -7.96 -20.56
N PRO A 76 10.65 -8.47 -21.32
CA PRO A 76 12.03 -8.59 -20.85
C PRO A 76 12.65 -7.25 -20.43
N ALA A 77 12.23 -6.14 -21.07
CA ALA A 77 12.62 -4.79 -20.68
C ALA A 77 11.56 -4.18 -19.76
N ALA A 78 11.97 -3.74 -18.58
CA ALA A 78 11.10 -3.05 -17.64
C ALA A 78 10.55 -1.75 -18.27
N THR A 79 9.26 -1.53 -18.12
CA THR A 79 8.58 -0.31 -18.57
C THR A 79 7.89 0.35 -17.36
N PRO A 80 8.58 1.25 -16.63
CA PRO A 80 8.01 1.92 -15.46
C PRO A 80 6.65 2.54 -15.78
N GLY A 81 5.66 2.33 -14.91
CA GLY A 81 4.31 2.85 -15.05
C GLY A 81 3.36 2.04 -15.94
N MET A 82 3.80 0.92 -16.56
CA MET A 82 2.92 0.08 -17.39
C MET A 82 1.64 -0.32 -16.68
N ALA A 83 1.77 -0.86 -15.48
CA ALA A 83 0.62 -1.30 -14.69
C ALA A 83 -0.31 -0.14 -14.32
N ARG A 84 0.26 1.03 -13.99
CA ARG A 84 -0.50 2.24 -13.65
C ARG A 84 -1.30 2.75 -14.83
N VAL A 85 -0.67 2.89 -15.99
CA VAL A 85 -1.34 3.32 -17.24
C VAL A 85 -2.41 2.32 -17.64
N ALA A 86 -2.13 1.02 -17.57
CA ALA A 86 -3.10 -0.01 -17.95
C ALA A 86 -4.35 -0.01 -17.07
N ALA A 87 -4.19 0.05 -15.75
CA ALA A 87 -5.31 0.09 -14.82
C ALA A 87 -6.16 1.36 -15.00
N ASN A 88 -5.52 2.53 -15.13
CA ASN A 88 -6.21 3.79 -15.40
C ASN A 88 -6.92 3.74 -16.77
N ALA A 89 -6.31 3.15 -17.80
CA ALA A 89 -6.94 3.02 -19.12
C ALA A 89 -8.18 2.13 -19.09
N VAL A 90 -8.20 1.05 -18.29
CA VAL A 90 -9.39 0.23 -18.09
C VAL A 90 -10.50 1.05 -17.41
N THR A 91 -10.19 1.79 -16.35
CA THR A 91 -11.19 2.60 -15.62
C THR A 91 -11.75 3.73 -16.46
N ALA A 92 -10.97 4.28 -17.39
CA ALA A 92 -11.32 5.40 -18.27
C ALA A 92 -11.91 4.96 -19.62
N SER A 93 -11.82 3.69 -19.98
CA SER A 93 -12.41 3.19 -21.24
C SER A 93 -13.91 3.01 -21.09
N VAL A 94 -14.64 3.35 -22.15
CA VAL A 94 -16.07 3.17 -22.25
C VAL A 94 -16.36 1.77 -22.80
N PRO A 95 -16.91 0.84 -22.00
CA PRO A 95 -17.48 -0.35 -22.56
C PRO A 95 -18.72 0.01 -23.41
N ILE A 96 -19.29 -0.94 -24.12
CA ILE A 96 -20.39 -0.78 -25.10
C ILE A 96 -21.60 0.04 -24.58
N THR A 97 -21.72 0.25 -23.28
CA THR A 97 -22.86 0.94 -22.62
C THR A 97 -22.71 2.48 -22.45
N GLY A 98 -21.62 3.09 -22.91
CA GLY A 98 -21.47 4.55 -22.92
C GLY A 98 -21.05 5.20 -21.62
N THR A 99 -20.69 4.44 -20.55
CA THR A 99 -20.29 4.97 -19.26
C THR A 99 -18.98 4.30 -18.80
N THR A 100 -18.00 5.10 -18.36
CA THR A 100 -16.74 4.56 -17.79
C THR A 100 -16.96 4.04 -16.37
N LEU A 101 -16.10 3.14 -15.92
CA LEU A 101 -16.15 2.66 -14.53
C LEU A 101 -16.02 3.81 -13.53
N GLY A 102 -15.10 4.75 -13.78
CA GLY A 102 -14.94 5.93 -12.94
C GLY A 102 -16.21 6.78 -12.82
N GLN A 103 -16.91 7.00 -13.95
CA GLN A 103 -18.18 7.71 -13.96
C GLN A 103 -19.30 6.95 -13.23
N LEU A 104 -19.34 5.62 -13.37
CA LEU A 104 -20.33 4.79 -12.66
C LEU A 104 -20.16 4.87 -11.14
N VAL A 105 -18.92 4.74 -10.66
CA VAL A 105 -18.59 4.87 -9.23
C VAL A 105 -18.94 6.27 -8.72
N SER A 106 -18.61 7.31 -9.48
CA SER A 106 -18.93 8.70 -9.12
C SER A 106 -20.43 8.94 -9.03
N ARG A 107 -21.22 8.43 -10.00
CA ARG A 107 -22.69 8.53 -9.98
C ARG A 107 -23.33 7.76 -8.82
N ALA A 108 -22.68 6.70 -8.36
CA ALA A 108 -23.07 5.97 -7.16
C ALA A 108 -22.75 6.71 -5.86
N GLY A 109 -22.13 7.90 -5.93
CA GLY A 109 -21.71 8.68 -4.76
C GLY A 109 -20.39 8.19 -4.15
N GLY A 110 -19.60 7.41 -4.90
CA GLY A 110 -18.34 6.84 -4.47
C GLY A 110 -17.12 7.47 -5.12
N ARG A 111 -15.98 6.90 -4.82
CA ARG A 111 -14.68 7.23 -5.44
C ARG A 111 -13.94 5.95 -5.77
N ILE A 112 -13.14 5.97 -6.84
CA ILE A 112 -12.29 4.87 -7.27
C ILE A 112 -10.84 5.37 -7.34
N GLY A 113 -9.89 4.51 -7.00
CA GLY A 113 -8.46 4.75 -7.07
C GLY A 113 -7.70 3.56 -7.62
N VAL A 114 -6.53 3.82 -8.16
CA VAL A 114 -5.57 2.81 -8.60
C VAL A 114 -4.30 2.98 -7.77
N ALA A 115 -3.72 1.89 -7.29
CA ALA A 115 -2.40 1.87 -6.68
C ALA A 115 -1.57 0.75 -7.35
N THR A 116 -0.27 1.00 -7.49
CA THR A 116 0.66 0.03 -8.06
C THR A 116 1.82 -0.19 -7.12
N TYR A 117 2.22 -1.44 -7.03
CA TYR A 117 3.30 -1.92 -6.19
C TYR A 117 4.21 -2.80 -7.05
N PRO A 118 5.41 -3.14 -6.59
CA PRO A 118 6.33 -3.93 -7.39
C PRO A 118 5.69 -5.15 -8.06
N ASN A 119 4.96 -5.95 -7.31
CA ASN A 119 4.37 -7.22 -7.75
C ASN A 119 2.84 -7.20 -7.87
N SER A 120 2.20 -6.07 -7.64
CA SER A 120 0.74 -6.03 -7.60
C SER A 120 0.13 -4.70 -8.05
N VAL A 121 -1.12 -4.78 -8.48
CA VAL A 121 -1.97 -3.63 -8.81
C VAL A 121 -3.25 -3.73 -8.02
N SER A 122 -3.64 -2.64 -7.35
CA SER A 122 -4.90 -2.51 -6.62
C SER A 122 -5.79 -1.49 -7.29
N ILE A 123 -7.05 -1.87 -7.50
CA ILE A 123 -8.13 -0.97 -7.92
C ILE A 123 -9.15 -1.00 -6.80
N SER A 124 -9.34 0.12 -6.12
CA SER A 124 -10.22 0.21 -4.96
C SER A 124 -11.33 1.24 -5.17
N ALA A 125 -12.55 0.88 -4.77
CA ALA A 125 -13.69 1.76 -4.78
C ALA A 125 -14.33 1.80 -3.38
N ILE A 126 -14.70 2.99 -2.92
CA ILE A 126 -15.51 3.20 -1.72
C ILE A 126 -16.84 3.78 -2.17
N VAL A 127 -17.94 3.11 -1.81
CA VAL A 127 -19.28 3.47 -2.25
C VAL A 127 -20.28 3.32 -1.11
N PRO A 128 -21.47 3.98 -1.18
CA PRO A 128 -22.59 3.62 -0.33
C PRO A 128 -22.92 2.14 -0.43
N ALA A 129 -23.24 1.49 0.68
CA ALA A 129 -23.49 0.04 0.74
C ALA A 129 -24.58 -0.42 -0.25
N ALA A 130 -25.60 0.38 -0.46
CA ALA A 130 -26.69 0.09 -1.40
C ALA A 130 -26.22 -0.05 -2.87
N SER A 131 -25.08 0.53 -3.22
CA SER A 131 -24.51 0.46 -4.57
C SER A 131 -23.44 -0.63 -4.70
N ALA A 132 -23.06 -1.31 -3.61
CA ALA A 132 -21.94 -2.22 -3.59
C ALA A 132 -22.03 -3.34 -4.63
N ALA A 133 -23.15 -4.04 -4.73
CA ALA A 133 -23.34 -5.13 -5.69
C ALA A 133 -23.21 -4.66 -7.15
N GLN A 134 -23.73 -3.48 -7.48
CA GLN A 134 -23.57 -2.89 -8.81
C GLN A 134 -22.09 -2.62 -9.11
N ILE A 135 -21.33 -2.09 -8.15
CA ILE A 135 -19.94 -1.74 -8.35
C ILE A 135 -19.05 -2.98 -8.38
N VAL A 136 -19.31 -4.01 -7.56
CA VAL A 136 -18.63 -5.32 -7.66
C VAL A 136 -18.76 -5.88 -9.07
N ARG A 137 -20.00 -5.90 -9.61
CA ARG A 137 -20.27 -6.36 -10.98
C ARG A 137 -19.53 -5.52 -12.02
N ALA A 138 -19.57 -4.21 -11.91
CA ALA A 138 -18.93 -3.31 -12.86
C ALA A 138 -17.40 -3.43 -12.84
N MET A 139 -16.79 -3.49 -11.65
CA MET A 139 -15.33 -3.65 -11.50
C MET A 139 -14.86 -4.99 -12.07
N THR A 140 -15.50 -6.09 -11.69
CA THR A 140 -15.13 -7.42 -12.19
C THR A 140 -15.36 -7.53 -13.70
N ALA A 141 -16.46 -7.01 -14.24
CA ALA A 141 -16.69 -6.98 -15.69
C ALA A 141 -15.60 -6.17 -16.43
N SER A 142 -15.26 -4.99 -15.93
CA SER A 142 -14.29 -4.11 -16.57
C SER A 142 -12.87 -4.70 -16.57
N PHE A 143 -12.46 -5.35 -15.49
CA PHE A 143 -11.10 -5.85 -15.35
C PHE A 143 -10.93 -7.29 -15.81
N PHE A 144 -11.90 -8.18 -15.60
CA PHE A 144 -11.79 -9.57 -16.03
C PHE A 144 -11.98 -9.76 -17.55
N THR A 145 -12.57 -8.77 -18.20
CA THR A 145 -12.71 -8.74 -19.66
C THR A 145 -12.43 -7.32 -20.16
N PRO A 146 -11.17 -6.85 -20.06
CA PRO A 146 -10.87 -5.44 -20.30
C PRO A 146 -11.09 -5.04 -21.75
N VAL A 147 -11.92 -4.00 -21.93
CA VAL A 147 -12.12 -3.32 -23.21
C VAL A 147 -11.40 -1.98 -23.14
N LEU A 148 -10.29 -1.85 -23.86
CA LEU A 148 -9.52 -0.61 -23.91
C LEU A 148 -9.76 0.15 -25.19
N THR A 149 -9.93 1.46 -25.05
CA THR A 149 -10.13 2.38 -26.18
C THR A 149 -8.97 3.38 -26.26
N GLN A 150 -8.76 3.96 -27.44
CA GLN A 150 -7.75 4.99 -27.63
C GLN A 150 -8.04 6.23 -26.73
N ALA A 151 -9.31 6.60 -26.58
CA ALA A 151 -9.70 7.70 -25.72
C ALA A 151 -9.43 7.41 -24.23
N GLY A 152 -9.69 6.16 -23.77
CA GLY A 152 -9.37 5.72 -22.42
C GLY A 152 -7.85 5.75 -22.14
N LEU A 153 -7.05 5.30 -23.11
CA LEU A 153 -5.59 5.38 -23.03
C LEU A 153 -5.11 6.84 -22.91
N GLN A 154 -5.61 7.74 -23.74
CA GLN A 154 -5.24 9.16 -23.70
C GLN A 154 -5.59 9.81 -22.37
N THR A 155 -6.76 9.46 -21.79
CA THR A 155 -7.13 9.91 -20.44
C THR A 155 -6.15 9.39 -19.41
N ALA A 156 -5.83 8.10 -19.44
CA ALA A 156 -4.89 7.49 -18.51
C ALA A 156 -3.48 8.08 -18.62
N GLN A 157 -3.00 8.32 -19.84
CA GLN A 157 -1.69 8.98 -20.06
C GLN A 157 -1.66 10.39 -19.48
N LYS A 158 -2.73 11.16 -19.66
CA LYS A 158 -2.83 12.50 -19.04
C LYS A 158 -2.81 12.46 -17.54
N ASP A 159 -3.58 11.55 -16.92
CA ASP A 159 -3.65 11.42 -15.46
C ASP A 159 -2.31 10.99 -14.89
N VAL A 160 -1.66 10.00 -15.50
CA VAL A 160 -0.33 9.51 -15.07
C VAL A 160 0.76 10.58 -15.31
N THR A 161 0.66 11.38 -16.37
CA THR A 161 1.54 12.54 -16.58
C THR A 161 1.42 13.55 -15.46
N ASN A 162 0.19 13.87 -15.03
CA ASN A 162 -0.04 14.77 -13.90
C ASN A 162 0.52 14.19 -12.59
N GLU A 163 0.32 12.89 -12.35
CA GLU A 163 0.91 12.21 -11.18
C GLU A 163 2.45 12.27 -11.22
N ALA A 164 3.06 11.99 -12.37
CA ALA A 164 4.51 12.08 -12.55
C ALA A 164 5.05 13.50 -12.32
N GLN A 165 4.31 14.53 -12.76
CA GLN A 165 4.66 15.93 -12.49
C GLN A 165 4.63 16.24 -10.98
N ILE A 166 3.61 15.79 -10.25
CA ILE A 166 3.52 15.95 -8.80
C ILE A 166 4.69 15.23 -8.11
N HIS A 167 5.01 14.03 -8.55
CA HIS A 167 6.11 13.22 -8.04
C HIS A 167 7.49 13.92 -8.14
N LEU A 168 7.70 14.75 -9.16
CA LEU A 168 8.93 15.56 -9.28
C LEU A 168 9.15 16.54 -8.11
N PHE A 169 8.10 16.87 -7.35
CA PHE A 169 8.17 17.75 -6.18
C PHE A 169 8.04 16.99 -4.85
N ALA A 170 7.75 15.70 -4.90
CA ALA A 170 7.63 14.81 -3.73
C ALA A 170 9.01 14.23 -3.38
N LEU A 171 9.81 15.00 -2.65
CA LEU A 171 11.20 14.63 -2.32
C LEU A 171 11.29 13.28 -1.61
N ASP A 172 10.37 13.00 -0.70
CA ASP A 172 10.31 11.73 0.02
C ASP A 172 10.12 10.53 -0.92
N ASP A 173 9.19 10.64 -1.86
CA ASP A 173 8.92 9.60 -2.86
C ASP A 173 10.12 9.39 -3.79
N GLN A 174 10.78 10.48 -4.22
CA GLN A 174 11.98 10.37 -5.04
C GLN A 174 13.15 9.71 -4.30
N LEU A 175 13.31 9.98 -3.00
CA LEU A 175 14.30 9.32 -2.17
C LEU A 175 13.99 7.82 -2.04
N GLN A 176 12.72 7.45 -1.86
CA GLN A 176 12.30 6.05 -1.79
C GLN A 176 12.56 5.31 -3.12
N ASP A 177 12.22 5.90 -4.26
CA ASP A 177 12.50 5.33 -5.59
C ASP A 177 14.01 5.12 -5.76
N ALA A 178 14.83 6.12 -5.42
CA ALA A 178 16.28 6.01 -5.52
C ALA A 178 16.84 4.93 -4.57
N LEU A 179 16.33 4.82 -3.35
CA LEU A 179 16.73 3.77 -2.42
C LEU A 179 16.40 2.37 -2.95
N GLN A 180 15.21 2.17 -3.49
CA GLN A 180 14.82 0.88 -4.07
C GLN A 180 15.71 0.54 -5.28
N ALA A 181 15.99 1.51 -6.14
CA ALA A 181 16.92 1.32 -7.27
C ALA A 181 18.35 0.95 -6.83
N GLN A 182 18.78 1.35 -5.64
CA GLN A 182 20.08 0.98 -5.06
C GLN A 182 20.03 -0.34 -4.28
N LEU A 183 18.87 -0.77 -3.79
CA LEU A 183 18.73 -2.04 -3.08
C LEU A 183 18.72 -3.25 -4.02
N PHE A 184 18.16 -3.10 -5.23
CA PHE A 184 17.88 -4.20 -6.12
C PHE A 184 18.63 -4.08 -7.44
N SER A 185 19.26 -5.16 -7.88
CA SER A 185 19.93 -5.27 -9.18
C SER A 185 18.93 -5.67 -10.26
N ASP A 186 17.88 -6.42 -9.90
CA ASP A 186 16.80 -6.85 -10.76
C ASP A 186 15.49 -7.00 -9.99
N GLY A 187 14.38 -7.04 -10.70
CA GLY A 187 13.03 -7.16 -10.16
C GLY A 187 12.22 -5.86 -10.26
N PRO A 188 10.88 -5.94 -10.12
CA PRO A 188 10.01 -4.78 -10.28
C PRO A 188 10.26 -3.65 -9.28
N ALA A 189 10.68 -3.96 -8.04
CA ALA A 189 10.93 -2.95 -7.01
C ALA A 189 12.12 -2.03 -7.31
N LYS A 190 13.02 -2.43 -8.21
CA LYS A 190 14.12 -1.59 -8.70
C LYS A 190 13.65 -0.32 -9.40
N TYR A 191 12.46 -0.35 -9.97
CA TYR A 191 11.95 0.70 -10.85
C TYR A 191 10.85 1.51 -10.15
N PRO A 192 10.71 2.82 -10.47
CA PRO A 192 9.62 3.62 -9.94
C PRO A 192 8.26 3.12 -10.44
N ALA A 193 7.23 3.30 -9.62
CA ALA A 193 5.86 2.96 -9.97
C ALA A 193 5.26 3.85 -11.07
N LEU A 194 5.79 5.06 -11.22
CA LEU A 194 5.39 6.02 -12.24
C LEU A 194 6.43 6.10 -13.36
N PRO A 195 6.02 6.35 -14.63
CA PRO A 195 6.94 6.68 -15.69
C PRO A 195 7.48 8.11 -15.50
N THR A 196 8.46 8.50 -16.31
CA THR A 196 8.78 9.93 -16.47
C THR A 196 7.61 10.68 -17.10
N VAL A 197 7.59 12.01 -16.98
CA VAL A 197 6.56 12.86 -17.60
C VAL A 197 6.47 12.61 -19.09
N GLU A 198 7.63 12.51 -19.79
CA GLU A 198 7.71 12.22 -21.21
C GLU A 198 7.34 10.76 -21.53
N GLY A 199 7.75 9.83 -20.65
CA GLY A 199 7.49 8.40 -20.79
C GLY A 199 6.02 8.03 -20.74
N ALA A 200 5.20 8.82 -20.02
CA ALA A 200 3.76 8.58 -19.92
C ALA A 200 3.04 8.59 -21.27
N SER A 201 3.49 9.41 -22.21
CA SER A 201 2.91 9.49 -23.57
C SER A 201 3.39 8.38 -24.54
N ALA A 202 4.43 7.62 -24.16
CA ALA A 202 5.03 6.62 -25.04
C ALA A 202 4.25 5.27 -25.08
N PHE A 203 3.29 5.06 -24.18
CA PHE A 203 2.51 3.83 -24.14
C PHE A 203 1.57 3.70 -25.33
N THR A 204 1.68 2.60 -26.08
CA THR A 204 0.77 2.29 -27.17
C THR A 204 -0.45 1.50 -26.69
N LEU A 205 -1.57 1.62 -27.39
CA LEU A 205 -2.79 0.88 -27.05
C LEU A 205 -2.56 -0.63 -27.07
N ASP A 206 -1.77 -1.14 -28.01
CA ASP A 206 -1.51 -2.58 -28.13
C ASP A 206 -0.64 -3.10 -26.98
N ALA A 207 0.38 -2.35 -26.55
CA ALA A 207 1.19 -2.73 -25.41
C ALA A 207 0.35 -2.76 -24.12
N VAL A 208 -0.49 -1.73 -23.90
CA VAL A 208 -1.37 -1.63 -22.74
C VAL A 208 -2.45 -2.72 -22.76
N LYS A 209 -3.04 -3.04 -23.92
CA LYS A 209 -3.96 -4.17 -24.10
C LYS A 209 -3.30 -5.51 -23.78
N SER A 210 -2.10 -5.73 -24.30
CA SER A 210 -1.35 -6.97 -24.03
C SER A 210 -1.10 -7.16 -22.54
N PHE A 211 -0.65 -6.11 -21.85
CA PHE A 211 -0.49 -6.13 -20.39
C PHE A 211 -1.81 -6.42 -19.68
N ALA A 212 -2.87 -5.65 -19.97
CA ALA A 212 -4.17 -5.79 -19.30
C ALA A 212 -4.78 -7.19 -19.50
N MET A 213 -4.65 -7.74 -20.71
CA MET A 213 -5.13 -9.10 -21.03
C MET A 213 -4.39 -10.19 -20.25
N ARG A 214 -3.14 -9.99 -19.89
CA ARG A 214 -2.36 -10.94 -19.07
C ARG A 214 -2.52 -10.70 -17.57
N ALA A 215 -2.45 -9.45 -17.14
CA ALA A 215 -2.48 -9.07 -15.73
C ALA A 215 -3.87 -9.21 -15.10
N PHE A 216 -4.89 -8.64 -15.77
CA PHE A 216 -6.24 -8.50 -15.21
C PHE A 216 -7.11 -9.72 -15.54
N ARG A 217 -6.64 -10.90 -15.12
CA ARG A 217 -7.37 -12.17 -15.22
C ARG A 217 -7.93 -12.55 -13.86
N PRO A 218 -9.09 -13.21 -13.81
CA PRO A 218 -9.63 -13.72 -12.55
C PRO A 218 -8.62 -14.56 -11.76
N GLN A 219 -7.79 -15.37 -12.43
CA GLN A 219 -6.78 -16.24 -11.81
C GLN A 219 -5.72 -15.46 -11.03
N ASN A 220 -5.42 -14.22 -11.45
CA ASN A 220 -4.47 -13.33 -10.76
C ASN A 220 -5.14 -12.48 -9.68
N ALA A 221 -6.48 -12.52 -9.58
CA ALA A 221 -7.25 -11.60 -8.76
C ALA A 221 -7.48 -12.08 -7.32
N VAL A 222 -7.44 -11.12 -6.42
CA VAL A 222 -8.03 -11.19 -5.10
C VAL A 222 -9.12 -10.11 -5.03
N LEU A 223 -10.39 -10.52 -4.94
CA LEU A 223 -11.50 -9.61 -4.72
C LEU A 223 -11.74 -9.44 -3.22
N VAL A 224 -11.54 -8.24 -2.70
CA VAL A 224 -11.80 -7.94 -1.30
C VAL A 224 -13.00 -7.02 -1.19
N ILE A 225 -13.97 -7.38 -0.34
CA ILE A 225 -15.16 -6.57 -0.09
C ILE A 225 -15.35 -6.45 1.43
N THR A 226 -15.38 -5.22 1.93
CA THR A 226 -15.50 -4.94 3.36
C THR A 226 -16.56 -3.86 3.61
N GLY A 227 -17.09 -3.80 4.82
CA GLY A 227 -18.05 -2.78 5.21
C GLY A 227 -19.48 -3.30 5.37
N ALA A 228 -20.49 -2.45 5.15
CA ALA A 228 -21.90 -2.81 5.35
C ALA A 228 -22.43 -3.69 4.19
N VAL A 229 -21.94 -4.91 4.12
CA VAL A 229 -22.29 -5.91 3.10
C VAL A 229 -22.59 -7.24 3.78
N ASP A 230 -23.32 -8.10 3.10
CA ASP A 230 -23.52 -9.50 3.50
C ASP A 230 -22.55 -10.44 2.75
N ALA A 231 -22.55 -11.70 3.14
CA ALA A 231 -21.67 -12.72 2.56
C ALA A 231 -21.94 -12.99 1.07
N HIS A 232 -23.18 -12.79 0.61
CA HIS A 232 -23.59 -13.06 -0.76
C HIS A 232 -23.21 -11.95 -1.74
N ILE A 233 -22.61 -10.87 -1.26
CA ILE A 233 -22.15 -9.77 -2.11
C ILE A 233 -21.20 -10.26 -3.21
N VAL A 234 -20.44 -11.33 -2.96
CA VAL A 234 -19.52 -11.93 -3.93
C VAL A 234 -20.25 -12.51 -5.15
N ASP A 235 -21.51 -12.89 -5.03
CA ASP A 235 -22.32 -13.44 -6.13
C ASP A 235 -22.58 -12.39 -7.24
N ALA A 236 -22.37 -11.13 -6.93
CA ALA A 236 -22.42 -10.05 -7.92
C ALA A 236 -21.20 -10.03 -8.87
N ALA A 237 -20.10 -10.72 -8.51
CA ALA A 237 -18.91 -10.78 -9.35
C ALA A 237 -19.16 -11.54 -10.66
N VAL A 238 -18.69 -10.99 -11.78
CA VAL A 238 -18.77 -11.68 -13.08
C VAL A 238 -17.66 -12.73 -13.17
N PRO A 239 -17.93 -13.91 -13.73
CA PRO A 239 -16.91 -14.96 -13.83
C PRO A 239 -15.66 -14.55 -14.62
N GLY A 240 -15.83 -13.73 -15.67
CA GLY A 240 -14.72 -13.33 -16.54
C GLY A 240 -14.21 -14.48 -17.39
N ARG A 241 -12.99 -14.30 -17.93
CA ARG A 241 -12.35 -15.26 -18.83
C ARG A 241 -11.78 -16.45 -18.05
N THR A 242 -12.11 -17.64 -18.46
CA THR A 242 -11.55 -18.88 -17.89
C THR A 242 -10.31 -19.37 -18.64
N GLU A 243 -10.08 -18.86 -19.86
CA GLU A 243 -8.93 -19.21 -20.69
C GLU A 243 -7.65 -18.54 -20.20
N GLY A 244 -6.55 -19.25 -20.24
CA GLY A 244 -5.23 -18.70 -19.94
C GLY A 244 -4.40 -19.56 -18.99
N ALA A 245 -3.18 -19.11 -18.77
CA ALA A 245 -2.22 -19.76 -17.89
C ALA A 245 -2.66 -19.70 -16.41
N ALA A 246 -1.99 -20.47 -15.59
CA ALA A 246 -2.10 -20.43 -14.13
C ALA A 246 -1.87 -19.01 -13.58
N GLN A 247 -2.16 -18.81 -12.30
CA GLN A 247 -1.87 -17.56 -11.58
C GLN A 247 -0.40 -17.17 -11.76
N GLU A 248 -0.15 -15.88 -11.98
CA GLU A 248 1.23 -15.38 -12.03
C GLU A 248 1.90 -15.58 -10.66
N ALA A 249 3.18 -15.96 -10.69
CA ALA A 249 3.98 -16.05 -9.48
C ALA A 249 4.26 -14.65 -8.91
N VAL A 250 4.37 -14.56 -7.61
CA VAL A 250 4.96 -13.37 -6.97
C VAL A 250 6.47 -13.41 -7.24
N LEU A 251 7.01 -12.31 -7.72
CA LEU A 251 8.43 -12.22 -8.05
C LEU A 251 9.24 -11.90 -6.78
N THR A 252 10.42 -12.52 -6.69
CA THR A 252 11.42 -12.18 -5.67
C THR A 252 12.36 -11.13 -6.25
N GLU A 253 12.64 -10.10 -5.48
CA GLU A 253 13.57 -9.06 -5.86
C GLU A 253 15.02 -9.55 -5.74
N THR A 254 15.87 -9.24 -6.72
CA THR A 254 17.29 -9.61 -6.66
C THR A 254 18.09 -8.49 -6.00
N PRO A 255 18.68 -8.73 -4.81
CA PRO A 255 19.44 -7.72 -4.11
C PRO A 255 20.74 -7.35 -4.82
N VAL A 256 21.18 -6.11 -4.65
CA VAL A 256 22.56 -5.70 -5.00
C VAL A 256 23.53 -6.27 -3.96
N PRO A 257 24.58 -7.00 -4.35
CA PRO A 257 25.52 -7.63 -3.41
C PRO A 257 26.28 -6.63 -2.53
N ALA A 258 26.69 -5.51 -3.11
CA ALA A 258 27.46 -4.46 -2.43
C ALA A 258 27.03 -3.09 -2.99
N PRO A 259 25.94 -2.52 -2.48
CA PRO A 259 25.46 -1.24 -2.98
C PRO A 259 26.45 -0.11 -2.67
N SER A 260 26.63 0.77 -3.65
CA SER A 260 27.43 1.99 -3.49
C SER A 260 26.53 3.15 -3.07
N PRO A 261 27.05 4.14 -2.31
CA PRO A 261 26.29 5.38 -2.07
C PRO A 261 25.91 6.05 -3.39
N PHE A 262 24.66 6.50 -3.48
CA PHE A 262 24.15 7.22 -4.64
C PHE A 262 23.98 8.70 -4.31
N GLU A 263 24.51 9.57 -5.17
CA GLU A 263 24.40 11.01 -5.04
C GLU A 263 23.77 11.64 -6.27
N LYS A 264 22.85 12.58 -6.06
CA LYS A 264 22.15 13.30 -7.13
C LYS A 264 21.93 14.76 -6.72
N THR A 265 22.08 15.67 -7.70
CA THR A 265 21.64 17.06 -7.52
C THR A 265 20.13 17.15 -7.73
N ALA A 266 19.41 17.72 -6.75
CA ALA A 266 17.95 17.84 -6.74
C ALA A 266 17.51 19.27 -6.42
N SER A 267 16.18 19.50 -6.43
CA SER A 267 15.58 20.78 -6.07
C SER A 267 15.72 21.10 -4.58
N ALA A 268 15.82 20.10 -3.73
CA ALA A 268 16.02 20.22 -2.30
C ALA A 268 17.01 19.17 -1.79
N ALA A 269 17.63 19.44 -0.63
CA ALA A 269 18.48 18.52 0.06
C ALA A 269 17.66 17.41 0.73
N GLY A 270 18.15 16.17 0.63
CA GLY A 270 17.53 15.02 1.25
C GLY A 270 18.52 13.88 1.42
N PHE A 271 18.17 12.94 2.30
CA PHE A 271 18.99 11.78 2.56
C PHE A 271 18.10 10.56 2.82
N GLY A 272 18.51 9.41 2.32
CA GLY A 272 17.77 8.17 2.51
C GLY A 272 18.68 7.04 2.96
N LEU A 273 18.13 6.17 3.79
CA LEU A 273 18.70 4.91 4.25
C LEU A 273 17.71 3.79 3.95
N ALA A 274 18.21 2.66 3.48
CA ALA A 274 17.39 1.48 3.32
C ALA A 274 18.11 0.20 3.74
N TRP A 275 17.34 -0.75 4.25
CA TRP A 275 17.79 -2.08 4.64
C TRP A 275 16.84 -3.12 4.05
N ARG A 276 17.40 -4.27 3.70
CA ARG A 276 16.60 -5.46 3.41
C ARG A 276 16.11 -6.04 4.72
N GLY A 277 14.82 -6.24 4.83
CA GLY A 277 14.16 -6.81 5.99
C GLY A 277 13.72 -8.25 5.77
N PRO A 278 13.02 -8.85 6.74
CA PRO A 278 12.44 -10.18 6.61
C PRO A 278 11.40 -10.24 5.48
N PRO A 279 11.25 -11.39 4.80
CA PRO A 279 10.15 -11.61 3.87
C PRO A 279 8.81 -11.64 4.62
N ILE A 280 7.69 -11.49 3.89
CA ILE A 280 6.34 -11.54 4.48
C ILE A 280 6.05 -12.87 5.19
N SER A 281 6.71 -13.95 4.79
CA SER A 281 6.58 -15.29 5.39
C SER A 281 7.30 -15.45 6.73
N ALA A 282 8.14 -14.49 7.11
CA ALA A 282 8.81 -14.48 8.42
C ALA A 282 7.98 -13.72 9.45
N ASP A 283 6.78 -14.18 9.69
CA ASP A 283 5.68 -13.59 10.44
C ASP A 283 6.11 -12.70 11.63
N ARG A 284 6.74 -13.31 12.63
CA ARG A 284 7.11 -12.61 13.88
C ARG A 284 8.23 -11.59 13.68
N GLU A 285 9.20 -11.86 12.77
CA GLU A 285 10.26 -10.90 12.44
C GLU A 285 9.67 -9.69 11.69
N ALA A 286 8.73 -9.94 10.76
CA ALA A 286 8.03 -8.86 10.05
C ALA A 286 7.22 -8.00 11.01
N THR A 287 6.51 -8.59 11.97
CA THR A 287 5.78 -7.87 13.03
C THR A 287 6.74 -7.06 13.92
N ALA A 288 7.93 -7.57 14.23
CA ALA A 288 8.93 -6.81 14.98
C ALA A 288 9.44 -5.60 14.17
N MET A 289 9.59 -5.73 12.84
CA MET A 289 9.97 -4.60 11.98
C MET A 289 8.85 -3.55 11.90
N ASP A 290 7.59 -3.96 11.86
CA ASP A 290 6.44 -3.05 11.95
C ASP A 290 6.44 -2.30 13.30
N PHE A 291 6.71 -3.01 14.41
CA PHE A 291 6.85 -2.39 15.73
C PHE A 291 7.99 -1.35 15.74
N ILE A 292 9.16 -1.66 15.18
CA ILE A 292 10.31 -0.74 15.11
C ILE A 292 9.94 0.51 14.30
N ALA A 293 9.27 0.35 13.16
CA ALA A 293 8.80 1.47 12.35
C ALA A 293 7.80 2.35 13.10
N ASP A 294 6.84 1.74 13.80
CA ASP A 294 5.86 2.46 14.63
C ASP A 294 6.55 3.19 15.80
N TYR A 295 7.41 2.50 16.53
CA TYR A 295 8.13 3.05 17.70
C TYR A 295 8.99 4.27 17.34
N LEU A 296 9.64 4.25 16.17
CA LEU A 296 10.51 5.34 15.75
C LEU A 296 9.78 6.46 15.02
N PHE A 297 8.88 6.11 14.08
CA PHE A 297 8.41 7.02 13.04
C PHE A 297 6.89 7.25 13.01
N ARG A 298 6.11 6.60 13.89
CA ARG A 298 4.66 6.86 13.92
C ARG A 298 4.41 8.36 14.12
N PRO A 299 3.61 9.02 13.26
CA PRO A 299 3.22 10.41 13.49
C PRO A 299 2.67 10.60 14.91
N ASP A 300 3.03 11.70 15.57
CA ASP A 300 2.61 12.12 16.90
C ASP A 300 3.09 11.26 18.09
N THR A 301 3.43 9.99 17.88
CA THR A 301 3.82 9.07 18.96
C THR A 301 5.23 8.51 18.83
N GLY A 302 5.74 8.35 17.61
CA GLY A 302 7.08 7.82 17.36
C GLY A 302 8.18 8.68 18.00
N THR A 303 9.22 8.03 18.50
CA THR A 303 10.28 8.71 19.25
C THR A 303 11.03 9.75 18.40
N LEU A 304 11.35 9.43 17.14
CA LEU A 304 11.97 10.34 16.19
C LEU A 304 10.95 11.35 15.64
N ALA A 305 9.74 10.93 15.33
CA ALA A 305 8.69 11.84 14.87
C ALA A 305 8.46 12.98 15.88
N ARG A 306 8.35 12.66 17.17
CA ARG A 306 8.22 13.68 18.24
C ARG A 306 9.46 14.54 18.39
N LYS A 307 10.66 13.94 18.28
CA LYS A 307 11.93 14.68 18.42
C LYS A 307 12.05 15.76 17.33
N PHE A 308 11.55 15.50 16.14
CA PHE A 308 11.64 16.42 15.01
C PHE A 308 10.34 17.19 14.72
N ALA A 309 9.30 17.05 15.55
CA ALA A 309 7.98 17.70 15.33
C ALA A 309 8.05 19.24 15.18
N ALA A 310 8.97 19.90 15.87
CA ALA A 310 9.19 21.34 15.80
C ALA A 310 10.44 21.73 14.96
N SER A 311 11.07 20.76 14.31
CA SER A 311 12.27 20.96 13.48
C SER A 311 11.89 21.37 12.06
N PRO A 312 12.73 22.17 11.36
CA PRO A 312 12.61 22.34 9.90
C PRO A 312 12.95 21.06 9.12
N SER A 313 13.48 20.04 9.80
CA SER A 313 13.77 18.74 9.19
C SER A 313 12.60 17.80 9.33
N SER A 314 12.27 17.09 8.25
CA SER A 314 11.30 15.99 8.23
C SER A 314 12.03 14.66 8.31
N VAL A 315 11.52 13.75 9.14
CA VAL A 315 12.02 12.38 9.29
C VAL A 315 10.85 11.43 9.10
N SER A 316 10.96 10.53 8.15
CA SER A 316 9.96 9.48 7.89
C SER A 316 10.63 8.12 7.84
N GLY A 317 9.93 7.10 8.28
CA GLY A 317 10.42 5.72 8.19
C GLY A 317 9.26 4.73 8.16
N LYS A 318 9.46 3.63 7.43
CA LYS A 318 8.48 2.56 7.31
C LYS A 318 9.14 1.22 7.02
N PHE A 319 8.48 0.17 7.43
CA PHE A 319 8.76 -1.18 6.93
C PHE A 319 7.70 -1.53 5.89
N VAL A 320 8.13 -2.06 4.76
CA VAL A 320 7.24 -2.55 3.70
C VAL A 320 7.46 -4.05 3.57
N THR A 321 6.42 -4.80 3.89
CA THR A 321 6.44 -6.27 3.91
C THR A 321 6.18 -6.80 2.51
N TYR A 322 7.21 -6.82 1.65
CA TYR A 322 7.11 -7.49 0.35
C TYR A 322 7.24 -9.01 0.49
N HIS A 323 6.94 -9.72 -0.60
CA HIS A 323 7.08 -11.17 -0.67
C HIS A 323 8.48 -11.60 -0.22
N ASP A 324 9.53 -11.10 -0.86
CA ASP A 324 10.93 -11.34 -0.48
C ASP A 324 11.89 -10.43 -1.29
N PRO A 325 12.75 -9.65 -0.62
CA PRO A 325 12.75 -9.32 0.81
C PRO A 325 11.78 -8.20 1.15
N GLY A 326 11.39 -8.08 2.43
CA GLY A 326 10.84 -6.84 2.96
C GLY A 326 11.86 -5.70 2.95
N VAL A 327 11.41 -4.45 3.05
CA VAL A 327 12.29 -3.28 2.98
C VAL A 327 11.99 -2.31 4.11
N PHE A 328 13.02 -1.94 4.86
CA PHE A 328 12.95 -0.85 5.83
C PHE A 328 13.54 0.41 5.20
N LEU A 329 12.75 1.46 5.12
CA LEU A 329 13.11 2.73 4.48
C LEU A 329 13.08 3.85 5.51
N VAL A 330 14.09 4.73 5.46
CA VAL A 330 14.11 5.99 6.21
C VAL A 330 14.48 7.11 5.26
N THR A 331 13.71 8.19 5.29
CA THR A 331 13.95 9.39 4.48
C THR A 331 14.02 10.63 5.37
N LEU A 332 14.93 11.51 5.04
CA LEU A 332 15.22 12.76 5.74
C LEU A 332 15.19 13.91 4.74
N SER A 333 14.56 15.01 5.10
CA SER A 333 14.53 16.20 4.26
C SER A 333 14.49 17.48 5.09
N GLY A 334 14.95 18.59 4.50
CA GLY A 334 14.99 19.90 5.16
C GLY A 334 16.06 20.02 6.25
N GLY A 335 16.30 21.23 6.72
CA GLY A 335 17.25 21.53 7.79
C GLY A 335 18.68 21.02 7.55
N ASP A 336 19.39 20.69 8.63
CA ASP A 336 20.70 20.04 8.59
C ASP A 336 20.56 18.51 8.50
N VAL A 337 20.49 18.01 7.28
CA VAL A 337 20.33 16.58 6.98
C VAL A 337 21.42 15.72 7.63
N ASN A 338 22.68 16.23 7.75
CA ASN A 338 23.76 15.46 8.34
C ASN A 338 23.62 15.29 9.85
N ALA A 339 23.22 16.35 10.54
CA ALA A 339 22.92 16.27 11.98
C ALA A 339 21.75 15.33 12.26
N VAL A 340 20.68 15.40 11.45
CA VAL A 340 19.52 14.52 11.58
C VAL A 340 19.89 13.07 11.30
N ARG A 341 20.71 12.80 10.28
CA ARG A 341 21.22 11.46 9.95
C ARG A 341 21.91 10.80 11.14
N ALA A 342 22.80 11.52 11.83
CA ALA A 342 23.49 10.98 13.00
C ALA A 342 22.48 10.56 14.08
N VAL A 343 21.53 11.42 14.40
CA VAL A 343 20.48 11.14 15.39
C VAL A 343 19.64 9.91 15.03
N VAL A 344 19.28 9.75 13.75
CA VAL A 344 18.50 8.59 13.28
C VAL A 344 19.34 7.31 13.37
N SER A 345 20.59 7.36 12.92
CA SER A 345 21.50 6.21 13.00
C SER A 345 21.74 5.76 14.45
N ASP A 346 21.94 6.71 15.36
CA ASP A 346 22.12 6.43 16.79
C ASP A 346 20.85 5.83 17.41
N ALA A 347 19.67 6.32 17.03
CA ALA A 347 18.39 5.79 17.52
C ALA A 347 18.15 4.35 17.06
N ILE A 348 18.48 4.02 15.80
CA ILE A 348 18.39 2.63 15.28
C ILE A 348 19.43 1.75 15.98
N ALA A 349 20.68 2.20 16.12
CA ALA A 349 21.73 1.44 16.77
C ALA A 349 21.42 1.18 18.27
N ALA A 350 20.77 2.13 18.95
CA ALA A 350 20.35 1.95 20.33
C ALA A 350 19.36 0.80 20.52
N LEU A 351 18.51 0.51 19.51
CA LEU A 351 17.55 -0.60 19.53
C LEU A 351 18.20 -1.98 19.35
N GLN A 352 19.51 -2.07 19.06
CA GLN A 352 20.25 -3.35 19.12
C GLN A 352 20.41 -3.84 20.57
N LYS A 353 20.09 -3.02 21.55
CA LYS A 353 20.02 -3.40 22.94
C LYS A 353 18.54 -3.47 23.38
N PRO A 354 18.17 -4.43 24.24
CA PRO A 354 16.82 -4.49 24.76
C PRO A 354 16.41 -3.17 25.43
N LEU A 355 15.22 -2.68 25.10
CA LEU A 355 14.62 -1.57 25.81
C LEU A 355 14.31 -1.94 27.28
N ASP A 356 14.25 -0.95 28.16
CA ASP A 356 13.70 -1.14 29.50
C ASP A 356 12.32 -1.78 29.43
N ALA A 357 12.07 -2.76 30.31
CA ALA A 357 10.86 -3.58 30.27
C ALA A 357 9.56 -2.76 30.35
N ALA A 358 9.54 -1.73 31.21
CA ALA A 358 8.35 -0.89 31.37
C ALA A 358 8.15 0.05 30.18
N ALA A 359 9.24 0.60 29.63
CA ALA A 359 9.20 1.40 28.41
C ALA A 359 8.75 0.56 27.21
N PHE A 360 9.28 -0.67 27.08
CA PHE A 360 8.89 -1.59 26.03
C PHE A 360 7.42 -1.99 26.11
N ALA A 361 6.91 -2.34 27.30
CA ALA A 361 5.51 -2.71 27.48
C ALA A 361 4.57 -1.59 27.00
N ARG A 362 4.85 -0.33 27.38
CA ARG A 362 4.06 0.82 26.91
C ARG A 362 4.12 1.01 25.39
N ALA A 363 5.31 0.85 24.79
CA ALA A 363 5.48 0.98 23.34
C ALA A 363 4.74 -0.13 22.60
N ARG A 364 4.83 -1.38 23.06
CA ARG A 364 4.14 -2.53 22.50
C ARG A 364 2.62 -2.39 22.57
N ASP A 365 2.10 -1.98 23.73
CA ASP A 365 0.67 -1.77 23.90
C ASP A 365 0.16 -0.62 23.01
N GLY A 366 0.96 0.44 22.83
CA GLY A 366 0.72 1.51 21.88
C GLY A 366 0.68 1.00 20.45
N PHE A 367 1.64 0.18 20.03
CA PHE A 367 1.70 -0.44 18.71
C PHE A 367 0.45 -1.31 18.42
N VAL A 368 0.06 -2.18 19.36
CA VAL A 368 -1.16 -2.99 19.25
C VAL A 368 -2.41 -2.12 19.08
N TYR A 369 -2.50 -1.02 19.84
CA TYR A 369 -3.58 -0.04 19.71
C TYR A 369 -3.57 0.64 18.34
N HIS A 370 -2.40 1.05 17.84
CA HIS A 370 -2.26 1.70 16.54
C HIS A 370 -2.70 0.80 15.40
N ILE A 371 -2.27 -0.47 15.37
CA ILE A 371 -2.73 -1.43 14.35
C ILE A 371 -4.25 -1.55 14.37
N ARG A 372 -4.83 -1.70 15.57
CA ARG A 372 -6.28 -1.81 15.71
C ARG A 372 -6.99 -0.54 15.20
N SER A 373 -6.47 0.63 15.52
CA SER A 373 -7.00 1.91 15.04
C SER A 373 -6.94 2.03 13.52
N ASP A 374 -5.84 1.57 12.93
CA ASP A 374 -5.59 1.64 11.49
C ASP A 374 -6.42 0.62 10.68
N LEU A 375 -7.12 -0.30 11.33
CA LEU A 375 -8.01 -1.29 10.70
C LEU A 375 -9.50 -0.97 10.91
N GLN A 376 -9.85 0.24 11.29
CA GLN A 376 -11.24 0.57 11.64
C GLN A 376 -12.12 0.89 10.43
N THR A 377 -11.56 1.33 9.33
CA THR A 377 -12.36 1.67 8.15
C THR A 377 -12.43 0.50 7.16
N PRO A 378 -13.54 0.39 6.41
CA PRO A 378 -13.64 -0.62 5.36
C PRO A 378 -12.48 -0.57 4.35
N SER A 379 -12.01 0.61 3.94
CA SER A 379 -10.91 0.72 2.98
C SER A 379 -9.58 0.21 3.53
N GLU A 380 -9.27 0.52 4.78
CA GLU A 380 -8.03 0.04 5.42
C GLU A 380 -8.04 -1.48 5.60
N LEU A 381 -9.18 -2.06 5.96
CA LEU A 381 -9.36 -3.51 5.98
C LEU A 381 -9.20 -4.12 4.60
N ALA A 382 -9.78 -3.53 3.56
CA ALA A 382 -9.69 -4.05 2.20
C ALA A 382 -8.24 -4.01 1.68
N ASP A 383 -7.52 -2.94 1.96
CA ASP A 383 -6.10 -2.82 1.59
C ASP A 383 -5.24 -3.84 2.35
N ASN A 384 -5.50 -4.04 3.64
CA ASN A 384 -4.77 -5.00 4.46
C ASN A 384 -4.95 -6.44 3.96
N PHE A 385 -6.19 -6.89 3.77
CA PHE A 385 -6.46 -8.23 3.23
C PHE A 385 -5.88 -8.43 1.84
N GLY A 386 -6.04 -7.45 0.96
CA GLY A 386 -5.55 -7.52 -0.41
C GLY A 386 -4.04 -7.61 -0.48
N TRP A 387 -3.34 -6.78 0.29
CA TRP A 387 -1.88 -6.78 0.37
C TRP A 387 -1.33 -8.15 0.78
N TYR A 388 -1.75 -8.65 1.94
CA TYR A 388 -1.25 -9.93 2.44
C TYR A 388 -1.61 -11.10 1.51
N ALA A 389 -2.76 -11.05 0.83
CA ALA A 389 -3.16 -12.09 -0.10
C ALA A 389 -2.31 -12.08 -1.39
N VAL A 390 -1.99 -10.91 -1.97
CA VAL A 390 -1.17 -10.84 -3.18
C VAL A 390 0.30 -11.11 -2.90
N GLU A 391 0.81 -10.69 -1.73
CA GLU A 391 2.19 -10.95 -1.31
C GLU A 391 2.40 -12.38 -0.79
N GLY A 392 1.33 -13.17 -0.61
CA GLY A 392 1.43 -14.62 -0.38
C GLY A 392 1.28 -15.08 1.07
N ASN A 393 0.80 -14.23 1.99
CA ASN A 393 0.57 -14.59 3.40
C ASN A 393 -0.80 -14.12 3.92
N PRO A 394 -1.92 -14.54 3.28
CA PRO A 394 -3.26 -14.04 3.62
C PRO A 394 -3.70 -14.33 5.05
N ASP A 395 -3.26 -15.45 5.63
CA ASP A 395 -3.68 -15.87 6.97
C ASP A 395 -3.01 -15.04 8.08
N TYR A 396 -1.93 -14.35 7.76
CA TYR A 396 -1.20 -13.50 8.69
C TYR A 396 -1.64 -12.02 8.62
N ALA A 397 -2.54 -11.68 7.71
CA ALA A 397 -3.06 -10.31 7.65
C ALA A 397 -3.60 -9.87 9.04
N PRO A 398 -3.23 -8.68 9.56
CA PRO A 398 -3.74 -8.19 10.83
C PRO A 398 -5.26 -8.24 10.98
N GLY A 399 -6.01 -8.10 9.88
CA GLY A 399 -7.45 -8.25 9.84
C GLY A 399 -7.96 -9.70 9.85
N ALA A 400 -7.15 -10.71 9.50
CA ALA A 400 -7.62 -12.08 9.19
C ALA A 400 -8.23 -12.81 10.40
N GLY A 401 -7.64 -12.69 11.57
CA GLY A 401 -8.15 -13.30 12.81
C GLY A 401 -8.75 -12.28 13.78
N GLY A 402 -8.95 -11.04 13.34
CA GLY A 402 -9.32 -9.95 14.22
C GLY A 402 -8.32 -9.80 15.37
N PHE A 403 -8.77 -9.31 16.51
CA PHE A 403 -7.90 -9.09 17.69
C PHE A 403 -7.28 -10.38 18.27
N ASN A 404 -7.85 -11.54 18.00
CA ASN A 404 -7.34 -12.84 18.41
C ASN A 404 -6.49 -13.53 17.32
N GLY A 405 -6.32 -12.90 16.16
CA GLY A 405 -5.53 -13.42 15.06
C GLY A 405 -4.04 -13.53 15.37
N THR A 406 -3.33 -14.28 14.53
CA THR A 406 -1.91 -14.60 14.69
C THR A 406 -1.06 -13.34 14.75
N TYR A 407 -1.29 -12.36 13.87
CA TYR A 407 -0.56 -11.11 13.89
C TYR A 407 -0.66 -10.36 15.23
N PHE A 408 -1.89 -10.21 15.74
CA PHE A 408 -2.09 -9.53 17.04
C PHE A 408 -1.54 -10.32 18.21
N ARG A 409 -1.55 -11.65 18.14
CA ARG A 409 -0.91 -12.50 19.15
C ARG A 409 0.60 -12.25 19.15
N ASP A 410 1.23 -12.34 17.99
CA ASP A 410 2.67 -12.13 17.85
C ASP A 410 3.08 -10.71 18.25
N ALA A 411 2.28 -9.68 17.90
CA ALA A 411 2.51 -8.31 18.33
C ALA A 411 2.48 -8.16 19.86
N ARG A 412 1.55 -8.85 20.56
CA ARG A 412 1.48 -8.84 22.02
C ARG A 412 2.59 -9.65 22.70
N GLU A 413 3.10 -10.66 22.04
CA GLU A 413 4.16 -11.56 22.52
C GLU A 413 5.57 -11.08 22.16
N LEU A 414 5.73 -9.93 21.51
CA LEU A 414 7.04 -9.32 21.27
C LEU A 414 7.73 -9.08 22.62
N THR A 415 9.03 -9.38 22.67
CA THR A 415 9.90 -9.10 23.83
C THR A 415 11.00 -8.11 23.45
N PRO A 416 11.57 -7.37 24.42
CA PRO A 416 12.68 -6.46 24.14
C PRO A 416 13.87 -7.15 23.49
N GLU A 417 14.18 -8.39 23.91
CA GLU A 417 15.30 -9.19 23.41
C GLU A 417 15.05 -9.62 21.95
N PHE A 418 13.82 -10.03 21.61
CA PHE A 418 13.48 -10.43 20.25
C PHE A 418 13.56 -9.24 19.30
N VAL A 419 13.05 -8.08 19.70
CA VAL A 419 13.14 -6.86 18.90
C VAL A 419 14.60 -6.44 18.73
N ALA A 420 15.42 -6.45 19.79
CA ALA A 420 16.84 -6.12 19.70
C ALA A 420 17.62 -7.08 18.79
N ALA A 421 17.32 -8.38 18.85
CA ALA A 421 17.89 -9.37 17.95
C ALA A 421 17.51 -9.13 16.48
N THR A 422 16.23 -8.78 16.23
CA THR A 422 15.73 -8.46 14.89
C THR A 422 16.42 -7.20 14.34
N VAL A 423 16.57 -6.14 15.15
CA VAL A 423 17.35 -4.94 14.75
C VAL A 423 18.79 -5.31 14.43
N GLY A 424 19.44 -6.10 15.28
CA GLY A 424 20.82 -6.56 15.05
C GLY A 424 20.97 -7.38 13.76
N LYS A 425 19.98 -8.18 13.42
CA LYS A 425 19.97 -9.01 12.20
C LYS A 425 19.76 -8.19 10.92
N TYR A 426 18.84 -7.23 10.93
CA TYR A 426 18.38 -6.56 9.71
C TYR A 426 18.80 -5.09 9.59
N LEU A 427 18.91 -4.36 10.69
CA LEU A 427 19.15 -2.91 10.70
C LEU A 427 20.59 -2.52 11.16
N GLY A 428 21.56 -3.35 10.83
CA GLY A 428 22.99 -3.02 11.00
C GLY A 428 23.42 -1.94 10.01
N THR A 429 24.47 -2.20 9.23
CA THR A 429 24.88 -1.29 8.15
C THR A 429 23.77 -1.20 7.09
N ALA A 430 23.41 0.03 6.70
CA ALA A 430 22.41 0.24 5.67
C ALA A 430 22.79 -0.43 4.35
N SER A 431 21.84 -1.13 3.74
CA SER A 431 22.02 -1.81 2.46
C SER A 431 22.03 -0.84 1.27
N ALA A 432 21.43 0.34 1.41
CA ALA A 432 21.53 1.43 0.44
C ALA A 432 21.52 2.78 1.13
N THR A 433 22.25 3.74 0.55
CA THR A 433 22.26 5.15 0.97
C THR A 433 22.10 6.05 -0.25
N VAL A 434 21.26 7.09 -0.10
CA VAL A 434 20.99 8.06 -1.17
C VAL A 434 21.15 9.47 -0.59
N THR A 435 21.87 10.33 -1.30
CA THR A 435 22.03 11.74 -0.95
C THR A 435 21.56 12.62 -2.09
N PHE A 436 20.61 13.50 -1.82
CA PHE A 436 20.22 14.57 -2.74
C PHE A 436 20.81 15.89 -2.25
N SER A 437 21.64 16.49 -3.08
CA SER A 437 22.25 17.79 -2.83
C SER A 437 21.46 18.88 -3.53
N GLN A 438 21.16 19.95 -2.83
CA GLN A 438 20.46 21.07 -3.43
C GLN A 438 21.34 21.80 -4.45
N LYS A 439 20.78 22.14 -5.62
CA LYS A 439 21.48 23.03 -6.57
C LYS A 439 21.84 24.33 -5.88
N SER A 440 23.14 24.69 -5.86
CA SER A 440 23.51 26.03 -5.42
C SER A 440 22.82 27.07 -6.34
N LYS A 441 22.09 28.01 -5.76
CA LYS A 441 21.68 29.18 -6.50
C LYS A 441 22.96 29.88 -6.94
N LYS A 442 23.28 29.85 -8.25
CA LYS A 442 24.29 30.78 -8.77
C LYS A 442 23.78 32.18 -8.47
N SER A 443 24.49 32.86 -7.57
CA SER A 443 24.30 34.30 -7.28
C SER A 443 24.52 35.12 -8.54
#